data_fd7caf1e35542dac16a70187fd626504
#
_entry.id   fd7caf1e35542dac16a70187fd626504
#
_cell.length_a   1.000
_cell.length_b   1.000
_cell.length_c   1.000
_cell.angle_alpha   90.00
_cell.angle_beta   90.00
_cell.angle_gamma   90.00
#
_symmetry.space_group_name_H-M   'P 1'
#
loop_
_entity.id
_entity.type
_entity.pdbx_description
1 polymer ?
#
loop_
_entity_poly.entity_id
_entity_poly.type
_entity_poly.pdbx_seq_one_letter_code
_entity_poly.pdbx_strand_id
1 'polypeptide(L)'
;WITSRGLGDVYKRQERLQFENSIVGGVIPKEYIPAVLKGIEEQMQNGVLAGYPMLGLKATLFDGSFHDVDSSEIAFKIASSMAVKKLSIQGRLELLEPVMRLEVVTPEEHMGDVVGDINRRRGVILGMEENALGKVISALVPLGEMFGYATDVRSATQGRATFTMEFEKYEAAPDHIKDAIVNKFH
;
A
#
# COMPACT_ATOMS: atom_id res chain seq x y z
N TRP A 1 -8.26 7.74 -4.63
CA TRP A 1 -9.33 6.87 -4.12
C TRP A 1 -9.57 5.73 -5.08
N ILE A 2 -9.06 4.55 -4.78
CA ILE A 2 -9.32 3.37 -5.58
C ILE A 2 -10.52 2.68 -4.97
N THR A 3 -11.68 2.77 -5.63
CA THR A 3 -12.85 2.02 -5.21
C THR A 3 -12.57 0.54 -5.28
N SER A 4 -12.80 -0.12 -4.19
CA SER A 4 -12.41 -1.48 -3.81
C SER A 4 -13.02 -2.64 -4.61
N ARG A 5 -13.58 -2.45 -5.78
CA ARG A 5 -14.22 -3.55 -6.52
C ARG A 5 -13.27 -4.46 -7.31
N GLY A 6 -12.01 -4.08 -7.48
CA GLY A 6 -11.01 -4.92 -8.14
C GLY A 6 -9.76 -5.21 -7.33
N LEU A 7 -9.51 -4.47 -6.25
CA LEU A 7 -8.32 -4.61 -5.41
C LEU A 7 -8.56 -5.41 -4.11
N GLY A 8 -9.81 -5.57 -3.71
CA GLY A 8 -10.18 -6.28 -2.48
C GLY A 8 -9.90 -7.77 -2.51
N ASP A 9 -9.84 -8.37 -3.69
CA ASP A 9 -9.64 -9.82 -3.84
C ASP A 9 -8.17 -10.23 -4.00
N VAL A 10 -7.28 -9.30 -4.35
CA VAL A 10 -5.86 -9.61 -4.58
C VAL A 10 -5.08 -9.75 -3.27
N TYR A 11 -5.50 -9.07 -2.22
CA TYR A 11 -4.94 -9.24 -0.89
C TYR A 11 -5.94 -9.95 0.03
N LYS A 12 -5.91 -11.26 0.01
CA LYS A 12 -6.64 -12.11 0.96
C LYS A 12 -6.37 -11.62 2.39
N ARG A 13 -7.40 -11.61 3.24
CA ARG A 13 -7.28 -11.24 4.68
C ARG A 13 -6.09 -11.88 5.38
N GLN A 14 -5.65 -13.06 4.93
CA GLN A 14 -4.51 -13.82 5.46
C GLN A 14 -3.14 -13.17 5.20
N GLU A 15 -3.02 -12.28 4.19
CA GLU A 15 -1.76 -11.59 3.90
C GLU A 15 -1.60 -10.29 4.70
N ARG A 16 -2.67 -9.78 5.30
CA ARG A 16 -2.63 -8.53 6.08
C ARG A 16 -2.12 -8.75 7.49
N LEU A 17 -2.66 -9.73 8.20
CA LEU A 17 -2.31 -10.07 9.56
C LEU A 17 -2.26 -11.59 9.74
N GLN A 18 -1.13 -12.08 10.21
CA GLN A 18 -0.98 -13.43 10.74
C GLN A 18 -0.92 -13.32 12.25
N PHE A 19 -1.92 -13.87 12.94
CA PHE A 19 -1.98 -13.87 14.40
C PHE A 19 -1.74 -15.27 14.94
N GLU A 20 -0.81 -15.37 15.89
CA GLU A 20 -0.46 -16.61 16.57
C GLU A 20 -0.61 -16.43 18.09
N ASN A 21 -1.34 -17.34 18.71
CA ASN A 21 -1.46 -17.39 20.17
C ASN A 21 -0.54 -18.47 20.72
N SER A 22 0.50 -18.03 21.43
CA SER A 22 1.49 -18.88 22.09
C SER A 22 1.47 -18.73 23.61
N ILE A 23 0.36 -18.30 24.18
CA ILE A 23 0.19 -18.16 25.64
C ILE A 23 0.28 -19.53 26.30
N VAL A 24 1.12 -19.62 27.34
CA VAL A 24 1.31 -20.80 28.17
C VAL A 24 0.86 -20.49 29.61
N GLY A 25 0.26 -21.50 30.27
CA GLY A 25 -0.12 -21.36 31.68
C GLY A 25 -1.32 -20.45 31.98
N GLY A 26 -2.03 -19.98 30.95
CA GLY A 26 -3.23 -19.18 31.11
C GLY A 26 -2.99 -17.78 31.73
N VAL A 27 -1.80 -17.21 31.54
CA VAL A 27 -1.44 -15.88 32.02
C VAL A 27 -2.35 -14.78 31.47
N ILE A 28 -2.94 -15.01 30.30
CA ILE A 28 -4.06 -14.25 29.76
C ILE A 28 -5.24 -15.21 29.62
N PRO A 29 -6.40 -14.97 30.25
CA PRO A 29 -7.60 -15.76 30.05
C PRO A 29 -8.00 -15.82 28.57
N LYS A 30 -8.41 -16.98 28.11
CA LYS A 30 -8.76 -17.24 26.70
C LYS A 30 -9.83 -16.28 26.16
N GLU A 31 -10.73 -15.83 27.01
CA GLU A 31 -11.82 -14.91 26.68
C GLU A 31 -11.35 -13.53 26.22
N TYR A 32 -10.13 -13.10 26.64
CA TYR A 32 -9.56 -11.82 26.24
C TYR A 32 -8.68 -11.85 24.99
N ILE A 33 -8.34 -13.02 24.48
CA ILE A 33 -7.51 -13.16 23.28
C ILE A 33 -8.19 -12.54 22.04
N PRO A 34 -9.52 -12.71 21.83
CA PRO A 34 -10.22 -12.00 20.74
C PRO A 34 -10.12 -10.48 20.83
N ALA A 35 -10.11 -9.91 22.05
CA ALA A 35 -9.93 -8.47 22.25
C ALA A 35 -8.53 -7.99 21.85
N VAL A 36 -7.49 -8.79 22.13
CA VAL A 36 -6.12 -8.52 21.67
C VAL A 36 -6.06 -8.48 20.16
N LEU A 37 -6.61 -9.49 19.48
CA LEU A 37 -6.67 -9.54 18.02
C LEU A 37 -7.38 -8.33 17.43
N LYS A 38 -8.55 -7.99 18.00
CA LYS A 38 -9.34 -6.83 17.54
C LYS A 38 -8.59 -5.51 17.70
N GLY A 39 -7.85 -5.33 18.79
CA GLY A 39 -7.03 -4.14 18.99
C GLY A 39 -5.90 -4.02 17.98
N ILE A 40 -5.26 -5.14 17.62
CA ILE A 40 -4.24 -5.19 16.56
C ILE A 40 -4.87 -4.83 15.21
N GLU A 41 -5.97 -5.46 14.85
CA GLU A 41 -6.66 -5.22 13.56
C GLU A 41 -7.10 -3.76 13.41
N GLU A 42 -7.72 -3.18 14.43
CA GLU A 42 -8.16 -1.78 14.39
C GLU A 42 -6.97 -0.82 14.25
N GLN A 43 -5.87 -1.07 14.96
CA GLN A 43 -4.69 -0.21 14.84
C GLN A 43 -4.01 -0.36 13.47
N MET A 44 -4.00 -1.56 12.91
CA MET A 44 -3.51 -1.78 11.54
C MET A 44 -4.34 -1.02 10.50
N GLN A 45 -5.65 -0.93 10.68
CA GLN A 45 -6.54 -0.15 9.80
C GLN A 45 -6.22 1.35 9.85
N ASN A 46 -5.93 1.86 11.05
CA ASN A 46 -5.59 3.27 11.26
C ASN A 46 -4.16 3.60 10.82
N GLY A 47 -3.30 2.58 10.73
CA GLY A 47 -1.88 2.75 10.46
C GLY A 47 -1.11 3.39 11.62
N VAL A 48 0.21 3.42 11.50
CA VAL A 48 1.09 3.99 12.53
C VAL A 48 2.15 4.94 11.98
N LEU A 49 2.26 5.05 10.66
CA LEU A 49 3.27 5.88 10.00
C LEU A 49 2.66 7.15 9.40
N ALA A 50 1.64 7.00 8.57
CA ALA A 50 1.01 8.11 7.84
C ALA A 50 -0.50 7.90 7.64
N GLY A 51 -1.18 7.21 8.57
CA GLY A 51 -2.61 6.97 8.52
C GLY A 51 -3.08 5.96 7.46
N TYR A 52 -2.15 5.32 6.75
CA TYR A 52 -2.48 4.27 5.79
C TYR A 52 -2.55 2.91 6.46
N PRO A 53 -3.49 2.03 6.05
CA PRO A 53 -3.58 0.69 6.60
C PRO A 53 -2.27 -0.09 6.47
N MET A 54 -1.92 -0.83 7.52
CA MET A 54 -0.75 -1.70 7.53
C MET A 54 -1.03 -3.04 6.86
N LEU A 55 -0.02 -3.59 6.22
CA LEU A 55 -0.03 -4.91 5.57
C LEU A 55 1.18 -5.73 6.04
N GLY A 56 1.05 -7.06 5.97
CA GLY A 56 2.18 -7.97 6.18
C GLY A 56 2.68 -8.06 7.62
N LEU A 57 1.80 -7.86 8.63
CA LEU A 57 2.15 -8.02 10.02
C LEU A 57 1.95 -9.47 10.49
N LYS A 58 2.98 -10.05 11.12
CA LYS A 58 2.84 -11.25 11.95
C LYS A 58 2.92 -10.84 13.42
N ALA A 59 1.87 -11.15 14.19
CA ALA A 59 1.79 -10.88 15.61
C ALA A 59 1.71 -12.20 16.38
N THR A 60 2.63 -12.41 17.31
CA THR A 60 2.64 -13.56 18.22
C THR A 60 2.37 -13.07 19.62
N LEU A 61 1.25 -13.50 20.21
CA LEU A 61 0.92 -13.25 21.61
C LEU A 61 1.53 -14.38 22.45
N PHE A 62 2.60 -14.10 23.19
CA PHE A 62 3.34 -15.13 23.92
C PHE A 62 3.37 -14.92 25.43
N ASP A 63 3.07 -13.70 25.91
CA ASP A 63 3.09 -13.38 27.33
C ASP A 63 2.15 -12.22 27.64
N GLY A 64 1.80 -12.07 28.93
CA GLY A 64 1.00 -10.97 29.44
C GLY A 64 0.71 -11.11 30.92
N SER A 65 -0.05 -10.19 31.47
CA SER A 65 -0.53 -10.23 32.84
C SER A 65 -2.04 -9.98 32.90
N PHE A 66 -2.67 -10.57 33.89
CA PHE A 66 -4.08 -10.43 34.15
C PHE A 66 -4.29 -10.14 35.64
N HIS A 67 -5.14 -9.18 35.94
CA HIS A 67 -5.55 -8.84 37.31
C HIS A 67 -7.07 -8.65 37.34
N ASP A 68 -7.76 -9.30 38.25
CA ASP A 68 -9.22 -9.31 38.33
C ASP A 68 -9.85 -7.90 38.44
N VAL A 69 -9.14 -6.94 38.97
CA VAL A 69 -9.63 -5.56 39.20
C VAL A 69 -9.39 -4.65 37.97
N ASP A 70 -8.25 -4.81 37.32
CA ASP A 70 -7.76 -3.86 36.29
C ASP A 70 -7.89 -4.37 34.87
N SER A 71 -8.14 -5.67 34.71
CA SER A 71 -8.22 -6.30 33.40
C SER A 71 -9.66 -6.35 32.88
N SER A 72 -9.82 -6.00 31.63
CA SER A 72 -11.08 -6.05 30.92
C SER A 72 -10.85 -6.27 29.43
N GLU A 73 -11.87 -6.60 28.68
CA GLU A 73 -11.81 -6.71 27.22
C GLU A 73 -11.29 -5.42 26.58
N ILE A 74 -11.78 -4.26 27.06
CA ILE A 74 -11.32 -2.94 26.57
C ILE A 74 -9.86 -2.70 26.91
N ALA A 75 -9.38 -3.08 28.09
CA ALA A 75 -8.00 -2.90 28.51
C ALA A 75 -7.04 -3.71 27.62
N PHE A 76 -7.36 -4.97 27.31
CA PHE A 76 -6.58 -5.80 26.40
C PHE A 76 -6.58 -5.27 24.96
N LYS A 77 -7.72 -4.77 24.49
CA LYS A 77 -7.83 -4.12 23.19
C LYS A 77 -6.95 -2.88 23.09
N ILE A 78 -6.97 -2.01 24.10
CA ILE A 78 -6.13 -0.80 24.15
C ILE A 78 -4.67 -1.16 24.24
N ALA A 79 -4.30 -2.12 25.10
CA ALA A 79 -2.91 -2.55 25.28
C ALA A 79 -2.31 -3.10 23.98
N SER A 80 -3.05 -3.92 23.25
CA SER A 80 -2.63 -4.47 21.96
C SER A 80 -2.51 -3.39 20.87
N SER A 81 -3.43 -2.44 20.85
CA SER A 81 -3.37 -1.27 19.96
C SER A 81 -2.10 -0.44 20.24
N MET A 82 -1.79 -0.19 21.51
CA MET A 82 -0.57 0.52 21.91
C MET A 82 0.71 -0.22 21.55
N ALA A 83 0.71 -1.56 21.64
CA ALA A 83 1.84 -2.37 21.19
C ALA A 83 2.11 -2.21 19.69
N VAL A 84 1.07 -2.21 18.86
CA VAL A 84 1.21 -1.94 17.43
C VAL A 84 1.69 -0.52 17.14
N LYS A 85 1.22 0.48 17.88
CA LYS A 85 1.70 1.87 17.75
C LYS A 85 3.21 2.02 17.97
N LYS A 86 3.80 1.23 18.86
CA LYS A 86 5.26 1.25 19.10
C LYS A 86 6.09 0.85 17.88
N LEU A 87 5.51 0.17 16.90
CA LEU A 87 6.19 -0.16 15.66
C LEU A 87 6.60 1.09 14.86
N SER A 88 5.90 2.22 15.02
CA SER A 88 6.29 3.49 14.40
C SER A 88 7.70 3.95 14.81
N ILE A 89 8.13 3.58 16.01
CA ILE A 89 9.43 3.97 16.59
C ILE A 89 10.45 2.84 16.45
N GLN A 90 10.03 1.61 16.65
CA GLN A 90 10.92 0.45 16.77
C GLN A 90 10.96 -0.42 15.51
N GLY A 91 9.93 -0.32 14.66
CA GLY A 91 9.78 -1.11 13.44
C GLY A 91 10.49 -0.47 12.25
N ARG A 92 10.92 -1.30 11.32
CA ARG A 92 11.33 -0.86 9.98
C ARG A 92 10.09 -0.87 9.10
N LEU A 93 9.34 0.23 9.15
CA LEU A 93 8.13 0.39 8.35
C LEU A 93 8.48 1.02 6.99
N GLU A 94 7.93 0.44 5.96
CA GLU A 94 8.01 0.97 4.60
C GLU A 94 6.65 1.53 4.19
N LEU A 95 6.65 2.67 3.53
CA LEU A 95 5.48 3.19 2.86
C LEU A 95 5.39 2.52 1.49
N LEU A 96 4.26 1.88 1.21
CA LEU A 96 4.01 1.26 -0.09
C LEU A 96 3.22 2.22 -0.97
N GLU A 97 3.63 2.34 -2.23
CA GLU A 97 2.88 3.07 -3.26
C GLU A 97 2.35 2.10 -4.31
N PRO A 98 1.14 2.32 -4.83
CA PRO A 98 0.62 1.53 -5.94
C PRO A 98 1.37 1.86 -7.24
N VAL A 99 1.78 0.82 -7.93
CA VAL A 99 2.42 0.89 -9.25
C VAL A 99 1.44 0.38 -10.29
N MET A 100 1.26 1.15 -11.34
CA MET A 100 0.34 0.89 -12.42
C MET A 100 1.08 0.36 -13.64
N ARG A 101 0.50 -0.64 -14.30
CA ARG A 101 0.88 -1.03 -15.65
C ARG A 101 0.22 -0.07 -16.62
N LEU A 102 1.04 0.68 -17.32
CA LEU A 102 0.62 1.63 -18.36
C LEU A 102 0.95 1.05 -19.72
N GLU A 103 0.02 1.10 -20.63
CA GLU A 103 0.21 0.81 -22.05
C GLU A 103 -0.26 2.01 -22.86
N VAL A 104 0.63 2.55 -23.70
CA VAL A 104 0.34 3.71 -24.55
C VAL A 104 0.53 3.33 -26.00
N VAL A 105 -0.49 3.58 -26.80
CA VAL A 105 -0.43 3.42 -28.26
C VAL A 105 -0.32 4.82 -28.88
N THR A 106 0.76 5.07 -29.61
CA THR A 106 1.07 6.39 -30.19
C THR A 106 1.68 6.27 -31.57
N PRO A 107 1.48 7.25 -32.44
CA PRO A 107 2.26 7.36 -33.69
C PRO A 107 3.77 7.48 -33.36
N GLU A 108 4.60 6.95 -34.25
CA GLU A 108 6.06 6.93 -34.07
C GLU A 108 6.65 8.31 -33.84
N GLU A 109 6.14 9.34 -34.50
CA GLU A 109 6.61 10.72 -34.37
C GLU A 109 6.48 11.32 -32.96
N HIS A 110 5.54 10.79 -32.13
CA HIS A 110 5.31 11.22 -30.74
C HIS A 110 5.91 10.26 -29.70
N MET A 111 6.50 9.15 -30.12
CA MET A 111 7.04 8.14 -29.20
C MET A 111 8.06 8.73 -28.22
N GLY A 112 8.94 9.61 -28.71
CA GLY A 112 9.96 10.26 -27.87
C GLY A 112 9.36 11.11 -26.77
N ASP A 113 8.30 11.86 -27.06
CA ASP A 113 7.62 12.70 -26.07
C ASP A 113 6.91 11.85 -25.01
N VAL A 114 6.27 10.76 -25.44
CA VAL A 114 5.60 9.82 -24.51
C VAL A 114 6.62 9.15 -23.59
N VAL A 115 7.72 8.63 -24.14
CA VAL A 115 8.80 8.02 -23.32
C VAL A 115 9.41 9.02 -22.36
N GLY A 116 9.66 10.25 -22.81
CA GLY A 116 10.18 11.33 -21.98
C GLY A 116 9.25 11.68 -20.82
N ASP A 117 7.95 11.74 -21.07
CA ASP A 117 6.95 11.99 -20.01
C ASP A 117 6.85 10.83 -19.01
N ILE A 118 6.85 9.58 -19.47
CA ILE A 118 6.85 8.40 -18.60
C ILE A 118 8.08 8.41 -17.69
N ASN A 119 9.26 8.68 -18.22
CA ASN A 119 10.49 8.78 -17.43
C ASN A 119 10.44 9.90 -16.38
N ARG A 120 9.90 11.07 -16.75
CA ARG A 120 9.70 12.18 -15.81
C ARG A 120 8.77 11.81 -14.64
N ARG A 121 7.80 10.91 -14.89
CA ARG A 121 6.87 10.37 -13.88
C ARG A 121 7.42 9.18 -13.09
N ARG A 122 8.71 9.00 -13.05
CA ARG A 122 9.37 7.86 -12.41
C ARG A 122 8.96 6.50 -13.00
N GLY A 123 8.50 6.49 -14.24
CA GLY A 123 8.13 5.27 -14.94
C GLY A 123 9.33 4.45 -15.38
N VAL A 124 9.13 3.14 -15.43
CA VAL A 124 10.10 2.18 -15.96
C VAL A 124 9.53 1.56 -17.22
N ILE A 125 10.18 1.81 -18.36
CA ILE A 125 9.77 1.21 -19.63
C ILE A 125 10.07 -0.29 -19.60
N LEU A 126 9.05 -1.11 -19.86
CA LEU A 126 9.17 -2.56 -19.95
C LEU A 126 9.49 -3.03 -21.36
N GLY A 127 8.92 -2.35 -22.36
CA GLY A 127 9.11 -2.70 -23.75
C GLY A 127 8.43 -1.72 -24.70
N MET A 128 8.83 -1.79 -25.95
CA MET A 128 8.25 -1.05 -27.04
C MET A 128 8.01 -2.01 -28.20
N GLU A 129 6.80 -2.05 -28.68
CA GLU A 129 6.37 -2.90 -29.78
C GLU A 129 5.67 -2.07 -30.85
N GLU A 130 5.43 -2.66 -32.00
CA GLU A 130 4.67 -2.05 -33.08
C GLU A 130 3.48 -2.93 -33.44
N ASN A 131 2.34 -2.32 -33.59
CA ASN A 131 1.15 -3.00 -34.07
C ASN A 131 0.48 -2.19 -35.21
N ALA A 132 -0.65 -2.67 -35.71
CA ALA A 132 -1.39 -2.01 -36.80
C ALA A 132 -1.88 -0.57 -36.46
N LEU A 133 -1.92 -0.21 -35.18
CA LEU A 133 -2.39 1.09 -34.68
C LEU A 133 -1.25 2.08 -34.38
N GLY A 134 0.01 1.60 -34.33
CA GLY A 134 1.16 2.42 -34.05
C GLY A 134 2.18 1.75 -33.12
N LYS A 135 2.99 2.57 -32.48
CA LYS A 135 3.96 2.11 -31.47
C LYS A 135 3.26 1.92 -30.12
N VAL A 136 3.49 0.77 -29.50
CA VAL A 136 2.97 0.39 -28.20
C VAL A 136 4.08 0.48 -27.19
N ILE A 137 3.95 1.32 -26.18
CA ILE A 137 4.89 1.51 -25.08
C ILE A 137 4.27 0.92 -23.84
N SER A 138 4.92 -0.09 -23.25
CA SER A 138 4.53 -0.69 -21.98
C SER A 138 5.46 -0.22 -20.87
N ALA A 139 4.90 0.24 -19.76
CA ALA A 139 5.67 0.77 -18.64
C ALA A 139 5.00 0.46 -17.29
N LEU A 140 5.79 0.55 -16.22
CA LEU A 140 5.31 0.60 -14.84
C LEU A 140 5.49 2.02 -14.32
N VAL A 141 4.43 2.61 -13.79
CA VAL A 141 4.44 3.99 -13.31
C VAL A 141 3.73 4.08 -11.96
N PRO A 142 4.29 4.77 -10.95
CA PRO A 142 3.60 5.01 -9.69
C PRO A 142 2.30 5.78 -9.91
N LEU A 143 1.21 5.34 -9.28
CA LEU A 143 -0.09 5.99 -9.43
C LEU A 143 -0.06 7.46 -9.01
N GLY A 144 0.72 7.80 -7.97
CA GLY A 144 0.88 9.17 -7.50
C GLY A 144 1.41 10.15 -8.54
N GLU A 145 2.14 9.65 -9.55
CA GLU A 145 2.69 10.45 -10.64
C GLU A 145 1.75 10.56 -11.86
N MET A 146 0.61 9.87 -11.82
CA MET A 146 -0.31 9.76 -12.98
C MET A 146 -1.41 10.80 -12.99
N PHE A 147 -1.47 11.70 -12.01
CA PHE A 147 -2.43 12.79 -12.01
C PHE A 147 -2.18 13.72 -13.20
N GLY A 148 -3.26 14.02 -13.94
CA GLY A 148 -3.19 14.85 -15.14
C GLY A 148 -2.65 14.16 -16.39
N TYR A 149 -2.26 12.89 -16.33
CA TYR A 149 -1.66 12.17 -17.45
C TYR A 149 -2.51 12.18 -18.73
N ALA A 150 -3.82 12.00 -18.61
CA ALA A 150 -4.72 12.02 -19.75
C ALA A 150 -4.66 13.34 -20.53
N THR A 151 -4.52 14.46 -19.84
CA THR A 151 -4.36 15.78 -20.46
C THR A 151 -2.99 15.94 -21.09
N ASP A 152 -1.94 15.53 -20.37
CA ASP A 152 -0.56 15.70 -20.81
C ASP A 152 -0.25 14.85 -22.04
N VAL A 153 -0.69 13.57 -22.07
CA VAL A 153 -0.50 12.69 -23.24
C VAL A 153 -1.29 13.17 -24.46
N ARG A 154 -2.49 13.72 -24.27
CA ARG A 154 -3.24 14.32 -25.36
C ARG A 154 -2.54 15.54 -25.93
N SER A 155 -2.03 16.42 -25.09
CA SER A 155 -1.29 17.61 -25.52
C SER A 155 -0.01 17.23 -26.25
N ALA A 156 0.76 16.28 -25.72
CA ALA A 156 2.01 15.83 -26.32
C ALA A 156 1.84 15.12 -27.67
N THR A 157 0.69 14.50 -27.90
CA THR A 157 0.45 13.69 -29.09
C THR A 157 -0.64 14.24 -30.02
N GLN A 158 -1.05 15.49 -29.79
CA GLN A 158 -2.15 16.12 -30.55
C GLN A 158 -3.44 15.29 -30.56
N GLY A 159 -3.72 14.62 -29.45
CA GLY A 159 -4.89 13.76 -29.28
C GLY A 159 -4.82 12.40 -29.98
N ARG A 160 -3.67 12.03 -30.55
CA ARG A 160 -3.52 10.79 -31.34
C ARG A 160 -3.08 9.57 -30.53
N ALA A 161 -2.63 9.74 -29.30
CA ALA A 161 -2.32 8.61 -28.42
C ALA A 161 -3.56 8.16 -27.64
N THR A 162 -3.60 6.86 -27.39
CA THR A 162 -4.53 6.23 -26.45
C THR A 162 -3.74 5.49 -25.40
N PHE A 163 -4.30 5.34 -24.19
CA PHE A 163 -3.64 4.58 -23.13
C PHE A 163 -4.63 3.78 -22.31
N THR A 164 -4.13 2.71 -21.73
CA THR A 164 -4.78 1.94 -20.67
C THR A 164 -3.88 1.91 -19.46
N MET A 165 -4.48 1.84 -18.28
CA MET A 165 -3.77 1.80 -17.01
C MET A 165 -4.46 0.84 -16.07
N GLU A 166 -3.71 -0.12 -15.53
CA GLU A 166 -4.19 -1.15 -14.63
C GLU A 166 -3.28 -1.25 -13.41
N PHE A 167 -3.85 -1.62 -12.27
CA PHE A 167 -3.04 -1.88 -11.09
C PHE A 167 -2.15 -3.10 -11.30
N GLU A 168 -0.88 -2.97 -11.01
CA GLU A 168 0.08 -4.09 -11.10
C GLU A 168 0.46 -4.62 -9.73
N LYS A 169 0.99 -3.76 -8.85
CA LYS A 169 1.53 -4.15 -7.55
C LYS A 169 1.71 -2.96 -6.61
N TYR A 170 2.00 -3.26 -5.35
CA TYR A 170 2.59 -2.29 -4.42
C TYR A 170 4.10 -2.44 -4.40
N GLU A 171 4.81 -1.33 -4.32
CA GLU A 171 6.25 -1.25 -4.12
C GLU A 171 6.58 -0.24 -3.02
N ALA A 172 7.74 -0.43 -2.36
CA ALA A 172 8.25 0.54 -1.41
C ALA A 172 8.48 1.89 -2.10
N ALA A 173 7.88 2.94 -1.54
CA ALA A 173 8.10 4.30 -2.02
C ALA A 173 9.55 4.73 -1.72
N PRO A 174 10.19 5.51 -2.60
CA PRO A 174 11.50 6.10 -2.32
C PRO A 174 11.45 6.96 -1.05
N ASP A 175 12.58 7.07 -0.34
CA ASP A 175 12.66 7.79 0.94
C ASP A 175 12.15 9.23 0.85
N HIS A 176 12.48 9.97 -0.22
CA HIS A 176 12.01 11.33 -0.40
C HIS A 176 10.48 11.46 -0.55
N ILE A 177 9.81 10.45 -1.13
CA ILE A 177 8.35 10.39 -1.22
C ILE A 177 7.77 10.02 0.15
N LYS A 178 8.35 9.02 0.82
CA LYS A 178 7.98 8.61 2.17
C LYS A 178 8.05 9.81 3.12
N ASP A 179 9.18 10.51 3.17
CA ASP A 179 9.40 11.64 4.06
C ASP A 179 8.42 12.81 3.77
N ALA A 180 8.16 13.09 2.50
CA ALA A 180 7.19 14.11 2.11
C ALA A 180 5.76 13.80 2.58
N ILE A 181 5.37 12.53 2.58
CA ILE A 181 4.06 12.07 3.02
C ILE A 181 3.98 12.06 4.55
N VAL A 182 4.98 11.49 5.22
CA VAL A 182 5.03 11.41 6.69
C VAL A 182 5.04 12.79 7.32
N ASN A 183 5.83 13.72 6.79
CA ASN A 183 5.91 15.11 7.28
C ASN A 183 4.61 15.91 7.09
N LYS A 184 3.77 15.54 6.15
CA LYS A 184 2.43 16.16 6.00
C LYS A 184 1.41 15.63 7.01
N PHE A 185 1.69 14.48 7.61
CA PHE A 185 0.76 13.81 8.52
C PHE A 185 0.99 14.22 9.98
N HIS A 186 2.17 14.74 10.29
CA HIS A 186 2.57 15.27 11.58
C HIS A 186 2.57 16.80 11.57
#